data_ac18fce89a2096704725efbc540159fb
#
_entry.id   ac18fce89a2096704725efbc540159fb
#
_cell.length_a   1.000
_cell.length_b   1.000
_cell.length_c   1.000
_cell.angle_alpha   90.00
_cell.angle_beta   90.00
_cell.angle_gamma   90.00
#
_symmetry.space_group_name_H-M   'P 1'
#
loop_
_entity.id
_entity.type
_entity.pdbx_description
1 polymer ?
#
loop_
_entity_poly.entity_id
_entity_poly.type
_entity_poly.pdbx_seq_one_letter_code
_entity_poly.pdbx_strand_id
1 'polypeptide(L)'
;KNNKEFLDNLSKIPRTDYNSDIIKLKNRVINEDIIESTNQEEELTQLYNQNKLITSRIGCVESAFILKYLKINLPTHLYKENNIDHHMKSNAGFYYKDSNRKKELWKWWIDETIDLIKSEIITSCYCFLNFDLIMWSSLDLNKKFYNYCIVNKILLKNSEGKKILYIGNSVDSIKTGYDRGVQNAWNFPVSNFSMYYLKTPQTTLGCEYPHDSIKETCEILLNQIEENYKDFDTAILGCGAYGPPLINALRKKFINKNIVYLGGECFKMFGVYSNGMPYTNYNDAIKENWIEVLEERPKGCENHPEPKYWK
;
A
#
# COMPACT_ATOMS: atom_id res chain seq x y z
N LYS A 1 17.44 22.07 -6.91
CA LYS A 1 18.68 21.83 -7.69
C LYS A 1 19.05 20.33 -7.73
N ASN A 2 18.84 19.59 -6.65
CA ASN A 2 19.26 18.18 -6.55
C ASN A 2 18.42 17.18 -7.34
N ASN A 3 17.14 17.49 -7.62
CA ASN A 3 16.21 16.55 -8.24
C ASN A 3 16.49 16.29 -9.73
N LYS A 4 16.90 17.33 -10.48
CA LYS A 4 17.24 17.19 -11.90
C LYS A 4 18.54 16.39 -12.08
N GLU A 5 19.53 16.66 -11.26
CA GLU A 5 20.81 15.92 -11.24
C GLU A 5 20.60 14.46 -10.85
N PHE A 6 19.69 14.16 -9.94
CA PHE A 6 19.32 12.79 -9.56
C PHE A 6 18.67 12.05 -10.74
N LEU A 7 17.71 12.64 -11.43
CA LEU A 7 17.06 12.06 -12.61
C LEU A 7 18.04 11.88 -13.77
N ASP A 8 18.91 12.86 -14.00
CA ASP A 8 19.96 12.79 -15.01
C ASP A 8 20.97 11.66 -14.70
N ASN A 9 21.28 11.43 -13.44
CA ASN A 9 22.15 10.33 -13.01
C ASN A 9 21.47 8.97 -13.14
N LEU A 10 20.17 8.86 -12.81
CA LEU A 10 19.38 7.64 -13.04
C LEU A 10 19.31 7.26 -14.52
N SER A 11 19.18 8.23 -15.41
CA SER A 11 19.11 7.99 -16.86
C SER A 11 20.42 7.52 -17.49
N LYS A 12 21.54 7.76 -16.82
CA LYS A 12 22.91 7.40 -17.28
C LYS A 12 23.37 6.01 -16.81
N ILE A 13 22.63 5.33 -15.94
CA ILE A 13 23.03 4.03 -15.41
C ILE A 13 22.89 2.95 -16.49
N PRO A 14 23.97 2.28 -16.91
CA PRO A 14 23.92 1.22 -17.89
C PRO A 14 23.08 0.02 -17.40
N ARG A 15 22.42 -0.67 -18.32
CA ARG A 15 21.58 -1.85 -18.01
C ARG A 15 22.30 -2.96 -17.25
N THR A 16 23.60 -3.12 -17.46
CA THR A 16 24.42 -4.19 -16.88
C THR A 16 24.78 -3.96 -15.41
N ASP A 17 24.86 -2.70 -14.97
CA ASP A 17 25.28 -2.35 -13.59
C ASP A 17 24.13 -1.87 -12.71
N TYR A 18 22.90 -2.02 -13.21
CA TYR A 18 21.70 -1.50 -12.60
C TYR A 18 21.53 -1.89 -11.12
N ASN A 19 21.80 -3.16 -10.78
CA ASN A 19 21.65 -3.62 -9.39
C ASN A 19 22.66 -3.00 -8.43
N SER A 20 23.92 -2.83 -8.86
CA SER A 20 24.98 -2.26 -8.01
C SER A 20 24.82 -0.75 -7.83
N ASP A 21 24.44 -0.04 -8.88
CA ASP A 21 24.30 1.42 -8.82
C ASP A 21 23.01 1.87 -8.17
N ILE A 22 21.94 1.10 -8.32
CA ILE A 22 20.71 1.31 -7.52
C ILE A 22 20.94 0.98 -6.06
N ILE A 23 21.70 -0.05 -5.74
CA ILE A 23 22.08 -0.34 -4.35
C ILE A 23 22.93 0.80 -3.78
N LYS A 24 23.89 1.34 -4.54
CA LYS A 24 24.68 2.51 -4.13
C LYS A 24 23.79 3.74 -3.95
N LEU A 25 22.86 3.98 -4.88
CA LEU A 25 21.93 5.10 -4.80
C LEU A 25 20.96 4.93 -3.63
N LYS A 26 20.43 3.73 -3.42
CA LYS A 26 19.63 3.40 -2.24
C LYS A 26 20.41 3.61 -0.94
N ASN A 27 21.64 3.13 -0.87
CA ASN A 27 22.49 3.30 0.30
C ASN A 27 22.83 4.77 0.57
N ARG A 28 23.05 5.56 -0.50
CA ARG A 28 23.28 6.99 -0.39
C ARG A 28 22.02 7.72 0.12
N VAL A 29 20.84 7.39 -0.42
CA VAL A 29 19.55 7.93 0.02
C VAL A 29 19.22 7.50 1.45
N ILE A 30 19.56 6.27 1.82
CA ILE A 30 19.40 5.73 3.18
C ILE A 30 20.32 6.46 4.17
N ASN A 31 21.57 6.71 3.77
CA ASN A 31 22.57 7.36 4.64
C ASN A 31 22.41 8.89 4.72
N GLU A 32 21.69 9.52 3.80
CA GLU A 32 21.50 10.98 3.73
C GLU A 32 20.13 11.44 4.31
N ASP A 33 19.69 10.93 5.45
CA ASP A 33 18.51 11.37 6.23
C ASP A 33 17.11 10.95 5.77
N ILE A 34 16.97 10.09 4.75
CA ILE A 34 15.64 9.76 4.23
C ILE A 34 15.01 8.54 4.93
N ILE A 35 15.79 7.57 5.42
CA ILE A 35 15.26 6.31 5.99
C ILE A 35 15.80 6.01 7.41
N GLU A 36 16.98 6.46 7.76
CA GLU A 36 17.55 6.24 9.09
C GLU A 36 17.45 7.47 9.99
N SER A 37 16.25 7.87 10.38
CA SER A 37 16.17 8.59 11.64
C SER A 37 16.03 7.55 12.75
N THR A 38 16.94 7.55 13.70
CA THR A 38 16.85 6.81 14.97
C THR A 38 15.55 7.08 15.73
N ASN A 39 14.73 8.01 15.26
CA ASN A 39 13.48 8.50 15.85
C ASN A 39 12.21 8.11 15.06
N GLN A 40 12.30 7.28 14.00
CA GLN A 40 11.08 6.94 13.22
C GLN A 40 9.99 6.26 14.07
N GLU A 41 10.38 5.34 14.93
CA GLU A 41 9.42 4.64 15.81
C GLU A 41 8.78 5.62 16.80
N GLU A 42 9.54 6.56 17.37
CA GLU A 42 9.04 7.57 18.28
C GLU A 42 8.10 8.56 17.58
N GLU A 43 8.51 9.13 16.45
CA GLU A 43 7.72 10.07 15.67
C GLU A 43 6.38 9.45 15.21
N LEU A 44 6.43 8.25 14.64
CA LEU A 44 5.23 7.55 14.20
C LEU A 44 4.33 7.16 15.37
N THR A 45 4.91 6.76 16.52
CA THR A 45 4.16 6.49 17.75
C THR A 45 3.44 7.72 18.24
N GLN A 46 4.11 8.87 18.24
CA GLN A 46 3.50 10.14 18.61
C GLN A 46 2.32 10.50 17.70
N LEU A 47 2.49 10.41 16.37
CA LEU A 47 1.44 10.66 15.41
C LEU A 47 0.26 9.70 15.59
N TYR A 48 0.55 8.41 15.82
CA TYR A 48 -0.47 7.41 16.05
C TYR A 48 -1.31 7.68 17.31
N ASN A 49 -0.65 8.02 18.40
CA ASN A 49 -1.32 8.33 19.67
C ASN A 49 -2.14 9.62 19.61
N GLN A 50 -1.75 10.56 18.76
CA GLN A 50 -2.50 11.78 18.47
C GLN A 50 -3.65 11.60 17.46
N ASN A 51 -3.86 10.40 16.93
CA ASN A 51 -4.80 10.11 15.84
C ASN A 51 -4.53 10.96 14.56
N LYS A 52 -3.26 11.12 14.24
CA LYS A 52 -2.77 11.90 13.08
C LYS A 52 -1.94 11.06 12.12
N LEU A 53 -1.82 9.75 12.36
CA LEU A 53 -1.06 8.89 11.48
C LEU A 53 -1.87 8.59 10.23
N ILE A 54 -1.53 9.26 9.15
CA ILE A 54 -2.08 9.00 7.81
C ILE A 54 -0.91 8.60 6.93
N THR A 55 -0.90 7.35 6.49
CA THR A 55 0.18 6.83 5.66
C THR A 55 -0.35 6.26 4.37
N SER A 56 0.37 6.45 3.28
CA SER A 56 0.10 5.80 2.01
C SER A 56 1.32 5.01 1.57
N ARG A 57 1.10 3.77 1.15
CA ARG A 57 2.07 2.97 0.44
C ARG A 57 1.63 2.90 -1.02
N ILE A 58 2.35 3.56 -1.90
CA ILE A 58 2.09 3.43 -3.33
C ILE A 58 2.90 2.24 -3.85
N GLY A 59 2.24 1.31 -4.51
CA GLY A 59 2.90 0.15 -5.11
C GLY A 59 3.72 0.53 -6.34
N CYS A 60 4.64 -0.35 -6.77
CA CYS A 60 5.49 -0.08 -7.94
C CYS A 60 4.68 0.09 -9.24
N VAL A 61 3.58 -0.65 -9.37
CA VAL A 61 2.68 -0.55 -10.54
C VAL A 61 2.00 0.81 -10.57
N GLU A 62 1.46 1.22 -9.43
CA GLU A 62 0.77 2.49 -9.24
C GLU A 62 1.73 3.66 -9.44
N SER A 63 2.93 3.61 -8.87
CA SER A 63 3.95 4.65 -9.06
C SER A 63 4.38 4.76 -10.52
N ALA A 64 4.63 3.63 -11.20
CA ALA A 64 4.98 3.63 -12.62
C ALA A 64 3.84 4.18 -13.50
N PHE A 65 2.60 3.89 -13.14
CA PHE A 65 1.42 4.41 -13.84
C PHE A 65 1.30 5.95 -13.70
N ILE A 66 1.51 6.48 -12.50
CA ILE A 66 1.52 7.94 -12.26
C ILE A 66 2.63 8.60 -13.09
N LEU A 67 3.85 8.05 -13.07
CA LEU A 67 4.98 8.60 -13.81
C LEU A 67 4.74 8.62 -15.32
N LYS A 68 4.17 7.53 -15.87
CA LYS A 68 3.75 7.49 -17.28
C LYS A 68 2.72 8.58 -17.61
N TYR A 69 1.73 8.75 -16.76
CA TYR A 69 0.70 9.77 -16.95
C TYR A 69 1.28 11.19 -16.93
N LEU A 70 2.21 11.45 -16.03
CA LEU A 70 2.93 12.72 -15.93
C LEU A 70 3.96 12.90 -17.06
N LYS A 71 4.07 11.95 -18.00
CA LYS A 71 5.04 11.94 -19.11
C LYS A 71 6.50 12.03 -18.64
N ILE A 72 6.78 11.45 -17.49
CA ILE A 72 8.12 11.33 -16.96
C ILE A 72 8.74 10.08 -17.57
N ASN A 73 9.89 10.28 -18.24
CA ASN A 73 10.63 9.17 -18.86
C ASN A 73 11.17 8.26 -17.76
N LEU A 74 10.58 7.07 -17.67
CA LEU A 74 11.12 6.00 -16.86
C LEU A 74 12.28 5.35 -17.64
N PRO A 75 13.39 5.00 -16.97
CA PRO A 75 14.38 4.13 -17.57
C PRO A 75 13.70 2.84 -18.06
N THR A 76 13.85 2.52 -19.35
CA THR A 76 13.11 1.43 -20.02
C THR A 76 13.33 0.04 -19.41
N HIS A 77 14.36 -0.11 -18.58
CA HIS A 77 14.69 -1.34 -17.87
C HIS A 77 13.94 -1.49 -16.52
N LEU A 78 13.40 -0.38 -15.97
CA LEU A 78 12.60 -0.45 -14.75
C LEU A 78 11.20 -0.99 -15.01
N TYR A 79 10.65 -0.66 -16.17
CA TYR A 79 9.34 -1.14 -16.56
C TYR A 79 9.18 -1.15 -18.09
N LYS A 80 8.69 -2.24 -18.67
CA LYS A 80 8.32 -2.25 -20.09
C LYS A 80 7.07 -1.37 -20.24
N GLU A 81 7.24 -0.14 -20.74
CA GLU A 81 6.20 0.89 -20.85
C GLU A 81 4.88 0.42 -21.46
N ASN A 82 4.94 -0.56 -22.37
CA ASN A 82 3.76 -1.01 -23.10
C ASN A 82 2.74 -1.78 -22.25
N ASN A 83 3.10 -2.19 -21.03
CA ASN A 83 2.26 -3.06 -20.19
C ASN A 83 1.78 -2.40 -18.88
N ILE A 84 2.10 -1.13 -18.60
CA ILE A 84 1.74 -0.50 -17.31
C ILE A 84 0.21 -0.47 -17.13
N ASP A 85 -0.53 -0.16 -18.18
CA ASP A 85 -2.00 -0.14 -18.15
C ASP A 85 -2.58 -1.53 -17.86
N HIS A 86 -1.96 -2.56 -18.45
CA HIS A 86 -2.32 -3.95 -18.18
C HIS A 86 -2.03 -4.31 -16.72
N HIS A 87 -0.87 -3.92 -16.20
CA HIS A 87 -0.52 -4.22 -14.82
C HIS A 87 -1.39 -3.48 -13.79
N MET A 88 -1.84 -2.25 -14.08
CA MET A 88 -2.83 -1.57 -13.23
C MET A 88 -4.13 -2.36 -13.12
N LYS A 89 -4.56 -3.04 -14.18
CA LYS A 89 -5.74 -3.91 -14.17
C LYS A 89 -5.45 -5.27 -13.52
N SER A 90 -4.36 -5.92 -13.93
CA SER A 90 -4.07 -7.29 -13.52
C SER A 90 -3.57 -7.39 -12.07
N ASN A 91 -2.73 -6.46 -11.62
CA ASN A 91 -2.09 -6.55 -10.31
C ASN A 91 -2.76 -5.64 -9.27
N ALA A 92 -3.10 -4.40 -9.67
CA ALA A 92 -3.69 -3.44 -8.73
C ALA A 92 -5.22 -3.52 -8.66
N GLY A 93 -5.88 -4.15 -9.64
CA GLY A 93 -7.33 -4.30 -9.68
C GLY A 93 -8.08 -3.05 -10.14
N PHE A 94 -7.41 -2.15 -10.88
CA PHE A 94 -8.08 -1.00 -11.48
C PHE A 94 -8.98 -1.44 -12.63
N TYR A 95 -10.24 -1.01 -12.63
CA TYR A 95 -11.20 -1.44 -13.64
C TYR A 95 -12.22 -0.38 -14.06
N TYR A 96 -12.81 -0.62 -15.22
CA TYR A 96 -13.96 0.06 -15.79
C TYR A 96 -14.63 -0.88 -16.81
N LYS A 97 -15.96 -0.83 -16.91
CA LYS A 97 -16.72 -1.60 -17.93
C LYS A 97 -16.76 -0.85 -19.26
N ASP A 98 -17.01 0.46 -19.21
CA ASP A 98 -17.03 1.30 -20.41
C ASP A 98 -15.63 1.85 -20.73
N SER A 99 -15.06 1.43 -21.85
CA SER A 99 -13.75 1.88 -22.34
C SER A 99 -13.70 3.37 -22.68
N ASN A 100 -14.83 4.00 -22.99
CA ASN A 100 -14.90 5.43 -23.28
C ASN A 100 -14.56 6.28 -22.03
N ARG A 101 -14.84 5.76 -20.86
CA ARG A 101 -14.55 6.41 -19.57
C ARG A 101 -13.11 6.21 -19.09
N LYS A 102 -12.30 5.45 -19.80
CA LYS A 102 -10.90 5.13 -19.41
C LYS A 102 -10.11 6.36 -19.00
N LYS A 103 -10.07 7.39 -19.86
CA LYS A 103 -9.25 8.59 -19.60
C LYS A 103 -9.74 9.40 -18.39
N GLU A 104 -11.05 9.52 -18.23
CA GLU A 104 -11.69 10.20 -17.09
C GLU A 104 -11.32 9.51 -15.79
N LEU A 105 -11.52 8.19 -15.72
CA LEU A 105 -11.29 7.38 -14.52
C LEU A 105 -9.81 7.32 -14.13
N TRP A 106 -8.91 7.27 -15.11
CA TRP A 106 -7.48 7.32 -14.86
C TRP A 106 -7.06 8.68 -14.30
N LYS A 107 -7.55 9.77 -14.91
CA LYS A 107 -7.30 11.11 -14.40
C LYS A 107 -7.80 11.26 -12.97
N TRP A 108 -9.03 10.86 -12.69
CA TRP A 108 -9.59 10.88 -11.34
C TRP A 108 -8.70 10.13 -10.35
N TRP A 109 -8.32 8.89 -10.65
CA TRP A 109 -7.51 8.06 -9.75
C TRP A 109 -6.13 8.68 -9.49
N ILE A 110 -5.51 9.24 -10.52
CA ILE A 110 -4.21 9.90 -10.40
C ILE A 110 -4.32 11.17 -9.57
N ASP A 111 -5.33 12.00 -9.83
CA ASP A 111 -5.55 13.25 -9.09
C ASP A 111 -5.76 12.95 -7.58
N GLU A 112 -6.57 11.96 -7.22
CA GLU A 112 -6.79 11.52 -5.84
C GLU A 112 -5.50 11.00 -5.20
N THR A 113 -4.70 10.25 -5.94
CA THR A 113 -3.43 9.70 -5.45
C THR A 113 -2.39 10.80 -5.27
N ILE A 114 -2.27 11.73 -6.20
CA ILE A 114 -1.33 12.86 -6.09
C ILE A 114 -1.72 13.78 -4.93
N ASP A 115 -3.01 14.05 -4.75
CA ASP A 115 -3.50 14.85 -3.62
C ASP A 115 -3.13 14.19 -2.28
N LEU A 116 -3.32 12.88 -2.18
CA LEU A 116 -2.90 12.09 -1.02
C LEU A 116 -1.38 12.20 -0.78
N ILE A 117 -0.58 11.94 -1.81
CA ILE A 117 0.89 11.93 -1.70
C ILE A 117 1.43 13.31 -1.30
N LYS A 118 0.84 14.38 -1.80
CA LYS A 118 1.27 15.76 -1.48
C LYS A 118 1.06 16.14 -0.03
N SER A 119 0.04 15.58 0.61
CA SER A 119 -0.39 16.01 1.94
C SER A 119 0.07 15.12 3.08
N GLU A 120 0.42 13.86 2.82
CA GLU A 120 0.56 12.85 3.87
C GLU A 120 1.96 12.24 3.99
N ILE A 121 2.15 11.47 5.06
CA ILE A 121 3.33 10.65 5.28
C ILE A 121 3.30 9.46 4.33
N ILE A 122 4.41 9.19 3.66
CA ILE A 122 4.52 8.07 2.76
C ILE A 122 5.35 6.97 3.41
N THR A 123 4.78 5.77 3.42
CA THR A 123 5.52 4.56 3.76
C THR A 123 5.97 3.87 2.49
N SER A 124 7.22 3.48 2.44
CA SER A 124 7.74 2.68 1.35
C SER A 124 8.34 1.37 1.85
N CYS A 125 8.36 0.37 1.00
CA CYS A 125 9.21 -0.78 1.19
C CYS A 125 10.47 -0.63 0.33
N TYR A 126 11.57 -1.18 0.82
CA TYR A 126 12.88 -1.08 0.18
C TYR A 126 12.89 -1.49 -1.31
N CYS A 127 12.04 -2.46 -1.68
CA CYS A 127 11.94 -2.94 -3.07
C CYS A 127 11.28 -1.96 -4.04
N PHE A 128 10.48 -0.99 -3.54
CA PHE A 128 9.75 -0.02 -4.36
C PHE A 128 10.34 1.39 -4.32
N LEU A 129 11.37 1.58 -3.49
CA LEU A 129 11.97 2.88 -3.21
C LEU A 129 12.37 3.66 -4.47
N ASN A 130 12.78 2.98 -5.53
CA ASN A 130 13.21 3.64 -6.78
C ASN A 130 12.07 4.41 -7.46
N PHE A 131 10.89 3.78 -7.55
CA PHE A 131 9.72 4.42 -8.15
C PHE A 131 9.24 5.59 -7.29
N ASP A 132 9.23 5.38 -5.98
CA ASP A 132 8.82 6.40 -5.03
C ASP A 132 9.75 7.62 -5.11
N LEU A 133 11.06 7.42 -5.16
CA LEU A 133 12.04 8.50 -5.28
C LEU A 133 11.92 9.26 -6.59
N ILE A 134 11.70 8.58 -7.72
CA ILE A 134 11.49 9.22 -9.02
C ILE A 134 10.20 10.05 -8.98
N MET A 135 9.13 9.49 -8.46
CA MET A 135 7.83 10.16 -8.34
C MET A 135 7.93 11.42 -7.48
N TRP A 136 8.59 11.32 -6.33
CA TRP A 136 8.74 12.45 -5.40
C TRP A 136 9.62 13.55 -5.96
N SER A 137 10.73 13.18 -6.57
CA SER A 137 11.58 14.13 -7.28
C SER A 137 10.80 14.86 -8.36
N SER A 138 9.96 14.14 -9.11
CA SER A 138 9.16 14.70 -10.20
C SER A 138 8.02 15.59 -9.74
N LEU A 139 7.51 15.35 -8.55
CA LEU A 139 6.44 16.14 -7.94
C LEU A 139 6.97 17.23 -6.99
N ASP A 140 8.29 17.39 -6.92
CA ASP A 140 8.98 18.33 -6.01
C ASP A 140 8.55 18.17 -4.54
N LEU A 141 8.43 16.91 -4.10
CA LEU A 141 8.01 16.58 -2.75
C LEU A 141 9.23 16.40 -1.84
N ASN A 142 9.24 17.13 -0.75
CA ASN A 142 10.19 16.92 0.36
C ASN A 142 9.50 16.13 1.46
N LYS A 143 9.42 14.80 1.30
CA LYS A 143 8.74 13.90 2.23
C LYS A 143 9.73 12.95 2.90
N LYS A 144 9.42 12.57 4.14
CA LYS A 144 10.15 11.52 4.85
C LYS A 144 9.61 10.15 4.45
N PHE A 145 10.51 9.18 4.31
CA PHE A 145 10.18 7.77 4.10
C PHE A 145 10.16 7.04 5.43
N TYR A 146 9.14 6.23 5.64
CA TYR A 146 9.04 5.37 6.79
C TYR A 146 8.97 3.91 6.35
N ASN A 147 9.66 3.04 7.09
CA ASN A 147 9.58 1.62 6.84
C ASN A 147 8.21 1.08 7.30
N TYR A 148 7.50 0.41 6.41
CA TYR A 148 6.19 -0.18 6.72
C TYR A 148 6.24 -1.23 7.84
N CYS A 149 7.39 -1.91 8.05
CA CYS A 149 7.57 -2.83 9.18
C CYS A 149 7.46 -2.11 10.52
N ILE A 150 8.00 -0.87 10.59
CA ILE A 150 7.88 -0.02 11.78
C ILE A 150 6.42 0.38 12.00
N VAL A 151 5.72 0.74 10.93
CA VAL A 151 4.29 1.09 11.02
C VAL A 151 3.47 -0.08 11.55
N ASN A 152 3.65 -1.30 11.03
CA ASN A 152 2.98 -2.50 11.53
C ASN A 152 3.25 -2.73 13.02
N LYS A 153 4.50 -2.58 13.45
CA LYS A 153 4.91 -2.75 14.85
C LYS A 153 4.26 -1.72 15.76
N ILE A 154 4.18 -0.46 15.32
CA ILE A 154 3.52 0.63 16.06
C ILE A 154 2.03 0.34 16.22
N LEU A 155 1.35 -0.04 15.14
CA LEU A 155 -0.06 -0.40 15.19
C LEU A 155 -0.31 -1.53 16.20
N LEU A 156 0.50 -2.58 16.17
CA LEU A 156 0.35 -3.71 17.09
C LEU A 156 0.64 -3.34 18.55
N LYS A 157 1.63 -2.48 18.81
CA LYS A 157 2.03 -2.11 20.17
C LYS A 157 1.16 -1.03 20.82
N ASN A 158 0.53 -0.16 20.03
CA ASN A 158 -0.11 1.06 20.55
C ASN A 158 -1.63 1.10 20.35
N SER A 159 -2.23 -0.03 20.00
CA SER A 159 -3.68 -0.11 19.75
C SER A 159 -4.52 -0.51 20.95
N GLU A 160 -4.00 -0.39 22.18
CA GLU A 160 -4.76 -0.80 23.37
C GLU A 160 -6.12 -0.13 23.44
N GLY A 161 -7.18 -0.94 23.53
CA GLY A 161 -8.58 -0.52 23.60
C GLY A 161 -9.15 0.11 22.33
N LYS A 162 -8.36 0.22 21.24
CA LYS A 162 -8.81 0.84 19.98
C LYS A 162 -9.69 -0.09 19.16
N LYS A 163 -10.51 0.53 18.30
CA LYS A 163 -11.33 -0.14 17.28
C LYS A 163 -10.63 0.00 15.93
N ILE A 164 -10.16 -1.11 15.39
CA ILE A 164 -9.45 -1.15 14.10
C ILE A 164 -10.40 -1.61 13.01
N LEU A 165 -10.57 -0.82 11.96
CA LEU A 165 -11.30 -1.19 10.75
C LEU A 165 -10.33 -1.69 9.68
N TYR A 166 -10.40 -2.98 9.38
CA TYR A 166 -9.71 -3.54 8.23
C TYR A 166 -10.57 -3.39 6.96
N ILE A 167 -9.98 -2.84 5.90
CA ILE A 167 -10.60 -2.64 4.59
C ILE A 167 -9.76 -3.38 3.54
N GLY A 168 -10.26 -4.48 3.04
CA GLY A 168 -9.51 -5.28 2.07
C GLY A 168 -10.26 -6.52 1.59
N ASN A 169 -9.67 -7.22 0.66
CA ASN A 169 -10.27 -8.42 0.06
C ASN A 169 -10.08 -9.69 0.90
N SER A 170 -9.12 -9.70 1.83
CA SER A 170 -8.69 -10.91 2.56
C SER A 170 -9.20 -10.91 4.01
N VAL A 171 -10.49 -10.66 4.15
CA VAL A 171 -11.17 -10.60 5.45
C VAL A 171 -11.09 -11.92 6.20
N ASP A 172 -11.25 -13.05 5.51
CA ASP A 172 -11.29 -14.37 6.15
C ASP A 172 -9.92 -14.74 6.74
N SER A 173 -8.85 -14.47 6.00
CA SER A 173 -7.48 -14.65 6.49
C SER A 173 -7.14 -13.75 7.66
N ILE A 174 -7.43 -12.46 7.55
CA ILE A 174 -7.15 -11.45 8.59
C ILE A 174 -7.93 -11.77 9.86
N LYS A 175 -9.21 -12.11 9.74
CA LYS A 175 -10.05 -12.51 10.85
C LYS A 175 -9.49 -13.76 11.55
N THR A 176 -9.13 -14.78 10.79
CA THR A 176 -8.55 -16.01 11.35
C THR A 176 -7.21 -15.75 12.05
N GLY A 177 -6.34 -14.92 11.44
CA GLY A 177 -5.08 -14.52 12.08
C GLY A 177 -5.31 -13.78 13.39
N TYR A 178 -6.29 -12.87 13.41
CA TYR A 178 -6.68 -12.15 14.61
C TYR A 178 -7.26 -13.08 15.69
N ASP A 179 -8.22 -13.95 15.33
CA ASP A 179 -8.91 -14.85 16.26
C ASP A 179 -7.98 -15.92 16.88
N ARG A 180 -6.90 -16.30 16.18
CA ARG A 180 -5.83 -17.16 16.72
C ARG A 180 -4.94 -16.45 17.76
N GLY A 181 -5.10 -15.16 17.90
CA GLY A 181 -4.29 -14.30 18.76
C GLY A 181 -3.06 -13.76 18.02
N VAL A 182 -3.16 -12.54 17.54
CA VAL A 182 -2.05 -11.83 16.85
C VAL A 182 -0.77 -11.83 17.66
N GLN A 183 -0.87 -11.78 19.00
CA GLN A 183 0.27 -11.85 19.93
C GLN A 183 1.11 -13.10 19.75
N ASN A 184 0.51 -14.21 19.29
CA ASN A 184 1.22 -15.47 19.07
C ASN A 184 2.10 -15.45 17.80
N ALA A 185 1.85 -14.52 16.89
CA ALA A 185 2.62 -14.37 15.66
C ALA A 185 3.91 -13.53 15.82
N TRP A 186 4.09 -12.88 16.98
CA TRP A 186 5.15 -11.90 17.19
C TRP A 186 5.90 -12.14 18.51
N ASN A 187 7.21 -11.89 18.51
CA ASN A 187 8.05 -12.00 19.70
C ASN A 187 8.14 -10.68 20.53
N PHE A 188 7.16 -9.79 20.37
CA PHE A 188 7.00 -8.58 21.16
C PHE A 188 5.57 -8.43 21.67
N PRO A 189 5.33 -7.65 22.73
CA PRO A 189 3.98 -7.42 23.26
C PRO A 189 3.07 -6.77 22.21
N VAL A 190 1.89 -7.37 22.02
CA VAL A 190 0.82 -6.86 21.16
C VAL A 190 -0.33 -6.38 22.04
N SER A 191 -0.83 -5.18 21.78
CA SER A 191 -1.97 -4.58 22.48
C SER A 191 -3.27 -5.31 22.19
N ASN A 192 -4.22 -5.22 23.13
CA ASN A 192 -5.58 -5.70 22.90
C ASN A 192 -6.39 -4.62 22.17
N PHE A 193 -6.98 -4.97 21.04
CA PHE A 193 -7.85 -4.11 20.26
C PHE A 193 -9.02 -4.90 19.68
N SER A 194 -10.06 -4.22 19.26
CA SER A 194 -11.20 -4.84 18.57
C SER A 194 -11.13 -4.60 17.07
N MET A 195 -11.70 -5.54 16.28
CA MET A 195 -11.67 -5.50 14.84
C MET A 195 -13.04 -5.34 14.20
N TYR A 196 -13.13 -4.43 13.24
CA TYR A 196 -14.18 -4.37 12.24
C TYR A 196 -13.63 -4.78 10.89
N TYR A 197 -14.47 -5.33 10.03
CA TYR A 197 -14.05 -5.84 8.72
C TYR A 197 -14.98 -5.32 7.62
N LEU A 198 -14.40 -4.67 6.62
CA LEU A 198 -15.09 -4.30 5.39
C LEU A 198 -14.42 -5.01 4.21
N LYS A 199 -15.12 -5.95 3.60
CA LYS A 199 -14.61 -6.71 2.45
C LYS A 199 -14.68 -5.86 1.19
N THR A 200 -13.54 -5.67 0.53
CA THR A 200 -13.50 -5.06 -0.81
C THR A 200 -13.61 -6.14 -1.89
N PRO A 201 -14.22 -5.83 -3.04
CA PRO A 201 -14.22 -6.75 -4.16
C PRO A 201 -12.81 -7.01 -4.68
N GLN A 202 -12.56 -8.23 -5.12
CA GLN A 202 -11.36 -8.56 -5.88
C GLN A 202 -11.62 -8.28 -7.35
N THR A 203 -10.92 -7.32 -7.93
CA THR A 203 -11.17 -6.83 -9.30
C THR A 203 -9.93 -6.87 -10.19
N THR A 204 -9.02 -7.80 -9.94
CA THR A 204 -7.91 -8.07 -10.87
C THR A 204 -8.43 -8.51 -12.23
N LEU A 205 -7.63 -8.36 -13.26
CA LEU A 205 -8.03 -8.66 -14.64
C LEU A 205 -8.55 -10.10 -14.76
N GLY A 206 -9.74 -10.24 -15.32
CA GLY A 206 -10.45 -11.52 -15.48
C GLY A 206 -11.52 -11.75 -14.43
N CYS A 207 -11.47 -11.10 -13.26
CA CYS A 207 -12.53 -11.19 -12.26
C CYS A 207 -13.80 -10.47 -12.70
N GLU A 208 -14.92 -10.87 -12.11
CA GLU A 208 -16.20 -10.15 -12.27
C GLU A 208 -16.11 -8.78 -11.59
N TYR A 209 -16.55 -7.74 -12.31
CA TYR A 209 -16.58 -6.38 -11.78
C TYR A 209 -17.95 -6.07 -11.16
N PRO A 210 -18.01 -5.71 -9.87
CA PRO A 210 -19.29 -5.55 -9.16
C PRO A 210 -20.09 -4.33 -9.63
N HIS A 211 -19.42 -3.27 -10.07
CA HIS A 211 -20.01 -2.01 -10.51
C HIS A 211 -19.44 -1.59 -11.87
N ASP A 212 -19.82 -0.43 -12.39
CA ASP A 212 -19.36 0.04 -13.70
C ASP A 212 -17.91 0.52 -13.67
N SER A 213 -17.42 0.95 -12.52
CA SER A 213 -16.05 1.44 -12.36
C SER A 213 -15.52 1.31 -10.92
N ILE A 214 -14.21 1.36 -10.82
CA ILE A 214 -13.51 1.45 -9.52
C ILE A 214 -13.95 2.68 -8.71
N LYS A 215 -14.26 3.80 -9.37
CA LYS A 215 -14.72 5.03 -8.72
C LYS A 215 -16.04 4.80 -7.99
N GLU A 216 -17.01 4.22 -8.66
CA GLU A 216 -18.31 3.87 -8.07
C GLU A 216 -18.16 2.91 -6.90
N THR A 217 -17.29 1.90 -7.01
CA THR A 217 -17.02 1.01 -5.89
C THR A 217 -16.41 1.75 -4.70
N CYS A 218 -15.48 2.68 -4.93
CA CYS A 218 -14.93 3.50 -3.83
C CYS A 218 -16.02 4.33 -3.14
N GLU A 219 -16.94 4.92 -3.89
CA GLU A 219 -18.05 5.70 -3.35
C GLU A 219 -18.98 4.83 -2.49
N ILE A 220 -19.33 3.61 -2.95
CA ILE A 220 -20.14 2.67 -2.19
C ILE A 220 -19.42 2.22 -0.92
N LEU A 221 -18.14 1.87 -0.99
CA LEU A 221 -17.35 1.49 0.19
C LEU A 221 -17.26 2.63 1.20
N LEU A 222 -17.08 3.86 0.75
CA LEU A 222 -17.06 5.03 1.64
C LEU A 222 -18.40 5.22 2.36
N ASN A 223 -19.53 5.10 1.65
CA ASN A 223 -20.86 5.17 2.26
C ASN A 223 -21.07 4.07 3.30
N GLN A 224 -20.66 2.83 3.01
CA GLN A 224 -20.72 1.73 3.99
C GLN A 224 -19.89 2.02 5.25
N ILE A 225 -18.73 2.65 5.12
CA ILE A 225 -17.91 3.03 6.27
C ILE A 225 -18.64 4.07 7.12
N GLU A 226 -19.24 5.07 6.49
CA GLU A 226 -19.99 6.12 7.19
C GLU A 226 -21.21 5.60 7.94
N GLU A 227 -21.93 4.69 7.32
CA GLU A 227 -23.16 4.14 7.89
C GLU A 227 -22.88 3.16 9.03
N ASN A 228 -21.87 2.27 8.86
CA ASN A 228 -21.71 1.10 9.71
C ASN A 228 -20.46 1.10 10.58
N TYR A 229 -19.44 1.90 10.25
CA TYR A 229 -18.12 1.78 10.89
C TYR A 229 -17.53 3.12 11.35
N LYS A 230 -18.28 4.21 11.35
CA LYS A 230 -17.79 5.57 11.66
C LYS A 230 -17.08 5.74 13.00
N ASP A 231 -17.24 4.82 13.93
CA ASP A 231 -16.66 4.85 15.26
C ASP A 231 -15.29 4.16 15.37
N PHE A 232 -14.67 3.75 14.24
CA PHE A 232 -13.31 3.23 14.23
C PHE A 232 -12.30 4.28 14.73
N ASP A 233 -11.20 3.83 15.35
CA ASP A 233 -10.06 4.69 15.72
C ASP A 233 -8.96 4.67 14.68
N THR A 234 -8.78 3.51 14.05
CA THR A 234 -7.75 3.29 13.02
C THR A 234 -8.33 2.48 11.86
N ALA A 235 -8.17 2.96 10.63
CA ALA A 235 -8.45 2.18 9.43
C ALA A 235 -7.14 1.64 8.84
N ILE A 236 -7.11 0.35 8.52
CA ILE A 236 -6.00 -0.32 7.85
C ILE A 236 -6.48 -0.84 6.50
N LEU A 237 -5.83 -0.39 5.41
CA LEU A 237 -6.27 -0.71 4.05
C LEU A 237 -5.27 -1.66 3.36
N GLY A 238 -5.84 -2.74 2.80
CA GLY A 238 -5.13 -3.71 1.97
C GLY A 238 -5.94 -4.06 0.73
N CYS A 239 -6.21 -3.08 -0.16
CA CYS A 239 -7.23 -3.17 -1.21
C CYS A 239 -6.78 -2.72 -2.60
N GLY A 240 -5.48 -2.83 -2.93
CA GLY A 240 -4.97 -2.53 -4.26
C GLY A 240 -5.31 -1.12 -4.73
N ALA A 241 -5.75 -0.96 -5.98
CA ALA A 241 -6.06 0.34 -6.57
C ALA A 241 -7.19 1.13 -5.89
N TYR A 242 -8.00 0.50 -5.04
CA TYR A 242 -8.97 1.21 -4.20
C TYR A 242 -8.30 2.05 -3.09
N GLY A 243 -7.10 1.63 -2.65
CA GLY A 243 -6.42 2.21 -1.49
C GLY A 243 -6.24 3.72 -1.58
N PRO A 244 -5.50 4.27 -2.55
CA PRO A 244 -5.22 5.70 -2.60
C PRO A 244 -6.47 6.60 -2.63
N PRO A 245 -7.50 6.36 -3.46
CA PRO A 245 -8.73 7.15 -3.43
C PRO A 245 -9.50 7.04 -2.11
N LEU A 246 -9.58 5.83 -1.54
CA LEU A 246 -10.28 5.64 -0.25
C LEU A 246 -9.58 6.36 0.90
N ILE A 247 -8.25 6.28 0.99
CA ILE A 247 -7.51 7.01 2.03
C ILE A 247 -7.73 8.51 1.87
N ASN A 248 -7.65 9.01 0.63
CA ASN A 248 -7.85 10.43 0.36
C ASN A 248 -9.25 10.92 0.76
N ALA A 249 -10.27 10.10 0.54
CA ALA A 249 -11.63 10.38 0.97
C ALA A 249 -11.78 10.27 2.50
N LEU A 250 -11.24 9.20 3.10
CA LEU A 250 -11.33 8.95 4.54
C LEU A 250 -10.65 10.05 5.37
N ARG A 251 -9.44 10.48 4.99
CA ARG A 251 -8.72 11.54 5.72
C ARG A 251 -9.43 12.89 5.69
N LYS A 252 -10.13 13.19 4.60
CA LYS A 252 -10.93 14.42 4.47
C LYS A 252 -12.21 14.37 5.32
N LYS A 253 -12.75 13.17 5.50
CA LYS A 253 -14.05 12.97 6.16
C LYS A 253 -13.95 12.63 7.64
N PHE A 254 -12.99 11.80 8.01
CA PHE A 254 -12.78 11.33 9.38
C PHE A 254 -11.56 12.00 10.01
N ILE A 255 -11.73 13.26 10.39
CA ILE A 255 -10.69 14.04 11.06
C ILE A 255 -10.37 13.37 12.42
N ASN A 256 -9.10 13.36 12.83
CA ASN A 256 -8.61 12.74 14.05
C ASN A 256 -8.77 11.21 14.10
N LYS A 257 -8.61 10.54 12.98
CA LYS A 257 -8.49 9.09 12.88
C LYS A 257 -7.16 8.72 12.23
N ASN A 258 -6.60 7.58 12.66
CA ASN A 258 -5.45 7.01 11.97
C ASN A 258 -5.93 6.27 10.72
N ILE A 259 -5.28 6.49 9.58
CA ILE A 259 -5.64 5.85 8.31
C ILE A 259 -4.35 5.37 7.65
N VAL A 260 -4.21 4.05 7.52
CA VAL A 260 -2.95 3.43 7.12
C VAL A 260 -3.16 2.50 5.93
N TYR A 261 -2.53 2.81 4.81
CA TYR A 261 -2.51 1.94 3.65
C TYR A 261 -1.21 1.13 3.60
N LEU A 262 -1.33 -0.16 3.77
CA LEU A 262 -0.21 -1.10 3.78
C LEU A 262 -0.20 -2.02 2.54
N GLY A 263 -1.27 -2.01 1.73
CA GLY A 263 -1.42 -2.96 0.64
C GLY A 263 -1.36 -4.40 1.14
N GLY A 264 -0.68 -5.28 0.43
CA GLY A 264 -0.54 -6.67 0.84
C GLY A 264 0.24 -6.88 2.15
N GLU A 265 0.99 -5.90 2.63
CA GLU A 265 1.72 -6.01 3.91
C GLU A 265 0.80 -6.07 5.14
N CYS A 266 -0.47 -5.69 5.01
CA CYS A 266 -1.44 -5.83 6.10
C CYS A 266 -1.66 -7.30 6.52
N PHE A 267 -1.49 -8.28 5.63
CA PHE A 267 -1.55 -9.70 5.97
C PHE A 267 -0.56 -10.06 7.08
N LYS A 268 0.65 -9.58 6.91
CA LYS A 268 1.77 -9.91 7.79
C LYS A 268 1.53 -9.38 9.20
N MET A 269 0.84 -8.25 9.35
CA MET A 269 0.47 -7.72 10.66
C MET A 269 -0.32 -8.75 11.47
N PHE A 270 -1.15 -9.56 10.82
CA PHE A 270 -2.00 -10.57 11.45
C PHE A 270 -1.43 -12.00 11.40
N GLY A 271 -0.14 -12.14 11.10
CA GLY A 271 0.51 -13.44 11.01
C GLY A 271 -0.01 -14.30 9.84
N VAL A 272 -0.34 -13.64 8.71
CA VAL A 272 -0.78 -14.32 7.48
C VAL A 272 0.29 -14.18 6.41
N TYR A 273 0.54 -15.24 5.66
CA TYR A 273 1.44 -15.24 4.51
C TYR A 273 0.77 -15.85 3.28
N SER A 274 1.32 -15.57 2.11
CA SER A 274 0.98 -16.26 0.86
C SER A 274 2.25 -16.53 0.06
N ASN A 275 2.15 -17.37 -0.95
CA ASN A 275 3.28 -17.72 -1.83
C ASN A 275 3.90 -16.49 -2.51
N GLY A 276 3.09 -15.47 -2.80
CA GLY A 276 3.57 -14.20 -3.38
C GLY A 276 4.00 -13.16 -2.34
N MET A 277 3.79 -13.42 -1.05
CA MET A 277 4.08 -12.51 0.06
C MET A 277 4.67 -13.26 1.27
N PRO A 278 5.89 -13.79 1.12
CA PRO A 278 6.53 -14.55 2.19
C PRO A 278 6.89 -13.65 3.38
N TYR A 279 7.03 -14.25 4.55
CA TYR A 279 7.33 -13.57 5.83
C TYR A 279 8.81 -13.17 6.00
N THR A 280 9.61 -13.21 4.94
CA THR A 280 11.09 -13.12 5.00
C THR A 280 11.67 -11.81 5.55
N ASN A 281 10.87 -10.76 5.68
CA ASN A 281 11.34 -9.43 6.05
C ASN A 281 11.04 -9.05 7.52
N TYR A 282 10.57 -10.00 8.34
CA TYR A 282 10.21 -9.73 9.74
C TYR A 282 11.05 -10.61 10.67
N ASN A 283 12.04 -10.00 11.31
CA ASN A 283 12.90 -10.69 12.28
C ASN A 283 12.15 -11.04 13.57
N ASP A 284 11.11 -10.29 13.88
CA ASP A 284 10.30 -10.47 15.09
C ASP A 284 9.13 -11.46 14.88
N ALA A 285 9.04 -12.13 13.74
CA ALA A 285 7.98 -13.06 13.43
C ALA A 285 8.22 -14.45 14.05
N ILE A 286 7.21 -14.99 14.72
CA ILE A 286 7.17 -16.39 15.19
C ILE A 286 6.50 -17.23 14.10
N LYS A 287 7.30 -17.68 13.15
CA LYS A 287 6.86 -18.23 11.86
C LYS A 287 5.93 -19.43 11.95
N GLU A 288 6.15 -20.31 12.93
CA GLU A 288 5.33 -21.50 13.19
C GLU A 288 3.88 -21.16 13.56
N ASN A 289 3.61 -19.95 14.00
CA ASN A 289 2.28 -19.48 14.36
C ASN A 289 1.56 -18.73 13.23
N TRP A 290 2.23 -18.54 12.09
CA TRP A 290 1.62 -17.89 10.95
C TRP A 290 0.76 -18.86 10.14
N ILE A 291 -0.29 -18.34 9.52
CA ILE A 291 -1.20 -19.11 8.67
C ILE A 291 -1.02 -18.72 7.20
N GLU A 292 -1.27 -19.68 6.33
CA GLU A 292 -1.40 -19.40 4.91
C GLU A 292 -2.74 -18.70 4.63
N VAL A 293 -2.76 -17.85 3.60
CA VAL A 293 -3.97 -17.17 3.13
C VAL A 293 -5.10 -18.17 2.87
N LEU A 294 -6.32 -17.82 3.28
CA LEU A 294 -7.50 -18.68 3.20
C LEU A 294 -8.36 -18.42 1.98
N GLU A 295 -8.26 -17.23 1.41
CA GLU A 295 -9.07 -16.83 0.27
C GLU A 295 -8.81 -17.74 -0.93
N GLU A 296 -9.90 -18.24 -1.50
CA GLU A 296 -9.87 -18.96 -2.75
C GLU A 296 -9.66 -18.00 -3.93
N ARG A 297 -9.08 -18.51 -5.01
CA ARG A 297 -8.91 -17.75 -6.24
C ARG A 297 -10.27 -17.29 -6.76
N PRO A 298 -10.47 -16.00 -7.03
CA PRO A 298 -11.75 -15.49 -7.50
C PRO A 298 -12.14 -16.11 -8.85
N LYS A 299 -13.43 -16.31 -9.05
CA LYS A 299 -13.98 -16.76 -10.33
C LYS A 299 -13.57 -15.81 -11.46
N GLY A 300 -13.16 -16.35 -12.59
CA GLY A 300 -12.63 -15.61 -13.73
C GLY A 300 -11.12 -15.36 -13.68
N CYS A 301 -10.49 -15.61 -12.52
CA CYS A 301 -9.04 -15.44 -12.32
C CYS A 301 -8.28 -16.78 -12.35
N GLU A 302 -8.86 -17.88 -12.79
CA GLU A 302 -8.28 -19.23 -12.75
C GLU A 302 -6.94 -19.32 -13.49
N ASN A 303 -6.78 -18.54 -14.55
CA ASN A 303 -5.55 -18.50 -15.36
C ASN A 303 -4.65 -17.31 -15.03
N HIS A 304 -4.88 -16.59 -13.93
CA HIS A 304 -4.01 -15.49 -13.54
C HIS A 304 -2.61 -16.01 -13.20
N PRO A 305 -1.54 -15.49 -13.80
CA PRO A 305 -0.19 -16.06 -13.68
C PRO A 305 0.44 -15.90 -12.29
N GLU A 306 -0.10 -15.02 -11.45
CA GLU A 306 0.47 -14.70 -10.15
C GLU A 306 -0.55 -14.87 -9.00
N PRO A 307 -0.60 -16.04 -8.35
CA PRO A 307 -1.45 -16.25 -7.18
C PRO A 307 -0.84 -15.59 -5.93
N LYS A 308 -0.86 -14.25 -5.88
CA LYS A 308 -0.21 -13.51 -4.78
C LYS A 308 -1.04 -13.43 -3.50
N TYR A 309 -2.37 -13.50 -3.61
CA TYR A 309 -3.29 -13.12 -2.55
C TYR A 309 -4.37 -14.16 -2.28
N TRP A 310 -4.25 -15.35 -2.83
CA TRP A 310 -5.17 -16.46 -2.67
C TRP A 310 -4.43 -17.81 -2.77
N LYS A 311 -5.14 -18.88 -2.39
CA LYS A 311 -4.66 -20.27 -2.58
C LYS A 311 -4.52 -20.66 -4.04
#